data_bcbee1907353837979e1d6df9fc9a70b
#
_entry.id   bcbee1907353837979e1d6df9fc9a70b
#
_cell.length_a   1.000
_cell.length_b   1.000
_cell.length_c   1.000
_cell.angle_alpha   90.00
_cell.angle_beta   90.00
_cell.angle_gamma   90.00
#
_symmetry.space_group_name_H-M   'P 1'
#
loop_
_entity.id
_entity.type
_entity.pdbx_description
1 polymer ?
#
loop_
_entity_poly.entity_id
_entity_poly.type
_entity_poly.pdbx_seq_one_letter_code
_entity_poly.pdbx_strand_id
1 'polypeptide(L)'
;MRVKKLVMYLIFCLIPCAIFSQSTIALTLPVVTLLDIEPAGTFTLNFTAPTEAGQSLTTPTANTTKWVNYTSAIASGGLTRRITASVNQVIPGVSIRVQAATASGAGGGVLGTSSGLVTLSTTAANIITGIGGAFTGTGANNGHRLTISLAVNTYANLSARTNTPIVITYTITE
;
A
#
# COMPACT_ATOMS: atom_id res chain seq x y z
N MET A 1 22.24 -16.70 -78.93
CA MET A 1 21.32 -17.29 -77.87
C MET A 1 22.08 -17.78 -76.62
N ARG A 2 23.34 -17.98 -76.61
CA ARG A 2 24.15 -18.42 -75.43
C ARG A 2 24.51 -17.29 -74.42
N VAL A 3 24.73 -16.08 -74.92
CA VAL A 3 25.08 -14.90 -74.04
C VAL A 3 23.97 -14.45 -73.13
N LYS A 4 22.71 -14.47 -73.61
CA LYS A 4 21.53 -14.08 -72.78
C LYS A 4 21.28 -15.04 -71.61
N LYS A 5 21.58 -16.33 -71.75
CA LYS A 5 21.46 -17.31 -70.67
C LYS A 5 22.54 -17.14 -69.61
N LEU A 6 23.78 -16.75 -70.00
CA LEU A 6 24.86 -16.51 -69.05
C LEU A 6 24.65 -15.28 -68.18
N VAL A 7 24.09 -14.19 -68.75
CA VAL A 7 23.72 -12.96 -67.99
C VAL A 7 22.61 -13.23 -66.99
N MET A 8 21.64 -14.07 -67.37
CA MET A 8 20.53 -14.42 -66.46
C MET A 8 20.95 -15.26 -65.26
N TYR A 9 21.95 -16.14 -65.44
CA TYR A 9 22.53 -16.91 -64.33
C TYR A 9 23.44 -16.04 -63.45
N LEU A 10 24.12 -15.02 -63.98
CA LEU A 10 24.95 -14.11 -63.20
C LEU A 10 24.14 -13.14 -62.33
N ILE A 11 22.92 -12.75 -62.76
CA ILE A 11 22.02 -11.88 -61.97
C ILE A 11 21.38 -12.67 -60.84
N PHE A 12 21.17 -13.99 -60.95
CA PHE A 12 20.58 -14.79 -59.86
C PHE A 12 21.56 -15.05 -58.72
N CYS A 13 22.87 -14.95 -58.94
CA CYS A 13 23.89 -15.13 -57.89
C CYS A 13 24.15 -13.89 -57.01
N LEU A 14 23.53 -12.74 -57.33
CA LEU A 14 23.75 -11.47 -56.61
C LEU A 14 22.60 -11.10 -55.64
N ILE A 15 21.70 -12.06 -55.34
CA ILE A 15 20.72 -11.82 -54.26
C ILE A 15 21.49 -11.92 -52.93
N PRO A 16 21.68 -10.80 -52.20
CA PRO A 16 22.33 -10.86 -50.89
C PRO A 16 21.44 -11.73 -49.98
N CYS A 17 21.95 -12.90 -49.61
CA CYS A 17 21.33 -13.71 -48.59
C CYS A 17 21.46 -12.94 -47.24
N ALA A 18 20.44 -12.20 -46.87
CA ALA A 18 20.37 -11.53 -45.58
C ALA A 18 20.33 -12.62 -44.50
N ILE A 19 21.44 -12.83 -43.80
CA ILE A 19 21.54 -13.74 -42.67
C ILE A 19 21.10 -12.94 -41.43
N PHE A 20 19.89 -13.25 -40.92
CA PHE A 20 19.43 -12.70 -39.65
C PHE A 20 19.93 -13.58 -38.51
N SER A 21 20.73 -12.99 -37.62
CA SER A 21 21.09 -13.60 -36.35
C SER A 21 20.11 -13.16 -35.28
N GLN A 22 19.51 -14.11 -34.56
CA GLN A 22 18.61 -13.84 -33.44
C GLN A 22 19.31 -14.21 -32.13
N SER A 23 19.14 -13.36 -31.13
CA SER A 23 19.55 -13.63 -29.75
C SER A 23 18.31 -13.76 -28.88
N THR A 24 18.26 -14.79 -28.05
CA THR A 24 17.14 -15.04 -27.11
C THR A 24 17.57 -14.68 -25.70
N ILE A 25 16.76 -13.91 -25.01
CA ILE A 25 16.96 -13.57 -23.60
C ILE A 25 15.87 -14.27 -22.80
N ALA A 26 16.24 -15.07 -21.79
CA ALA A 26 15.30 -15.58 -20.80
C ALA A 26 15.14 -14.55 -19.67
N LEU A 27 13.90 -14.15 -19.37
CA LEU A 27 13.55 -13.18 -18.33
C LEU A 27 12.61 -13.83 -17.31
N THR A 28 12.93 -13.66 -16.03
CA THR A 28 12.05 -14.07 -14.92
C THR A 28 11.76 -12.83 -14.06
N LEU A 29 10.47 -12.53 -13.85
CA LEU A 29 9.99 -11.49 -12.94
C LEU A 29 9.18 -12.17 -11.83
N PRO A 30 9.62 -12.09 -10.55
CA PRO A 30 8.88 -12.71 -9.44
C PRO A 30 7.63 -11.91 -9.08
N VAL A 31 6.61 -12.60 -8.57
CA VAL A 31 5.52 -11.95 -7.82
C VAL A 31 6.03 -11.55 -6.44
N VAL A 32 5.80 -10.30 -6.03
CA VAL A 32 6.28 -9.77 -4.75
C VAL A 32 5.13 -9.15 -3.97
N THR A 33 5.09 -9.39 -2.65
CA THR A 33 4.16 -8.76 -1.71
C THR A 33 4.87 -8.53 -0.40
N LEU A 34 5.25 -7.29 -0.11
CA LEU A 34 5.89 -6.87 1.13
C LEU A 34 5.11 -5.69 1.70
N LEU A 35 4.99 -5.63 3.02
CA LEU A 35 4.32 -4.55 3.76
C LEU A 35 5.10 -4.26 5.04
N ASP A 36 5.26 -2.98 5.36
CA ASP A 36 5.88 -2.52 6.60
C ASP A 36 5.23 -1.24 7.11
N ILE A 37 5.35 -0.98 8.42
CA ILE A 37 4.88 0.25 9.10
C ILE A 37 6.06 0.99 9.71
N GLU A 38 6.31 2.17 9.18
CA GLU A 38 7.46 2.98 9.55
C GLU A 38 7.08 4.32 10.23
N PRO A 39 7.85 4.77 11.23
CA PRO A 39 8.85 4.00 11.96
C PRO A 39 8.22 2.88 12.79
N ALA A 40 8.95 1.79 13.03
CA ALA A 40 8.53 0.74 13.94
C ALA A 40 8.29 1.29 15.37
N GLY A 41 7.63 0.49 16.22
CA GLY A 41 7.40 0.83 17.63
C GLY A 41 6.01 1.36 17.94
N THR A 42 5.76 1.56 19.22
CA THR A 42 4.47 1.96 19.78
C THR A 42 4.32 3.49 19.88
N PHE A 43 3.09 3.95 20.01
CA PHE A 43 2.74 5.32 20.34
C PHE A 43 1.56 5.34 21.32
N THR A 44 1.34 6.46 22.00
CA THR A 44 0.28 6.59 23.00
C THR A 44 -0.70 7.67 22.59
N LEU A 45 -2.00 7.39 22.76
CA LEU A 45 -3.08 8.36 22.61
C LEU A 45 -3.95 8.31 23.88
N ASN A 46 -3.94 9.38 24.67
CA ASN A 46 -4.66 9.46 25.93
C ASN A 46 -5.73 10.54 25.88
N PHE A 47 -6.95 10.21 26.29
CA PHE A 47 -7.97 11.21 26.61
C PHE A 47 -7.55 12.00 27.84
N THR A 48 -7.85 13.29 27.85
CA THR A 48 -7.59 14.16 29.00
C THR A 48 -8.90 14.40 29.76
N ALA A 49 -8.83 14.27 31.09
CA ALA A 49 -9.96 14.58 31.95
C ALA A 49 -10.30 16.09 31.92
N PRO A 50 -11.57 16.46 31.95
CA PRO A 50 -11.94 17.85 32.09
C PRO A 50 -11.57 18.39 33.48
N THR A 51 -11.39 19.69 33.59
CA THR A 51 -11.08 20.38 34.84
C THR A 51 -12.33 20.85 35.58
N GLU A 52 -13.48 20.85 34.90
CA GLU A 52 -14.76 21.31 35.48
C GLU A 52 -15.87 20.27 35.29
N ALA A 53 -16.76 20.20 36.25
CA ALA A 53 -17.92 19.31 36.17
C ALA A 53 -18.84 19.72 35.00
N GLY A 54 -19.41 18.73 34.32
CA GLY A 54 -20.29 18.91 33.16
C GLY A 54 -19.58 19.01 31.82
N GLN A 55 -18.27 19.08 31.79
CA GLN A 55 -17.49 19.03 30.55
C GLN A 55 -17.18 17.57 30.12
N SER A 56 -17.03 17.35 28.80
CA SER A 56 -16.66 16.07 28.24
C SER A 56 -15.15 15.83 28.31
N LEU A 57 -14.71 14.55 28.16
CA LEU A 57 -13.32 14.20 27.95
C LEU A 57 -12.78 14.91 26.71
N THR A 58 -11.53 15.40 26.78
CA THR A 58 -10.83 15.93 25.62
C THR A 58 -10.16 14.79 24.85
N THR A 59 -10.42 14.73 23.55
CA THR A 59 -9.81 13.75 22.66
C THR A 59 -8.32 14.07 22.43
N PRO A 60 -7.45 13.06 22.33
CA PRO A 60 -6.04 13.29 22.04
C PRO A 60 -5.83 13.81 20.61
N THR A 61 -4.73 14.53 20.41
CA THR A 61 -4.24 14.83 19.06
C THR A 61 -3.93 13.55 18.31
N ALA A 62 -4.34 13.47 17.05
CA ALA A 62 -4.07 12.29 16.22
C ALA A 62 -2.57 12.03 16.04
N ASN A 63 -2.19 10.77 16.01
CA ASN A 63 -0.85 10.38 15.60
C ASN A 63 -0.72 10.42 14.08
N THR A 64 0.30 11.09 13.58
CA THR A 64 0.61 11.23 12.14
C THR A 64 2.05 10.84 11.81
N THR A 65 2.71 10.10 12.70
CA THR A 65 4.13 9.74 12.56
C THR A 65 4.34 8.42 11.82
N LYS A 66 3.26 7.63 11.60
CA LYS A 66 3.33 6.32 10.97
C LYS A 66 3.11 6.39 9.46
N TRP A 67 3.81 5.53 8.74
CA TRP A 67 3.76 5.40 7.30
C TRP A 67 3.59 3.94 6.90
N VAL A 68 2.83 3.69 5.85
CA VAL A 68 2.72 2.36 5.23
C VAL A 68 3.65 2.30 4.05
N ASN A 69 4.63 1.40 4.12
CA ASN A 69 5.55 1.07 3.03
C ASN A 69 5.21 -0.31 2.47
N TYR A 70 5.29 -0.47 1.16
CA TYR A 70 5.07 -1.76 0.51
C TYR A 70 5.77 -1.87 -0.84
N THR A 71 5.99 -3.12 -1.25
CA THR A 71 6.36 -3.49 -2.62
C THR A 71 5.35 -4.51 -3.13
N SER A 72 4.83 -4.26 -4.32
CA SER A 72 3.83 -5.08 -4.98
C SER A 72 4.25 -5.33 -6.42
N ALA A 73 4.47 -6.59 -6.78
CA ALA A 73 4.57 -7.03 -8.18
C ALA A 73 3.49 -8.09 -8.40
N ILE A 74 2.49 -7.76 -9.21
CA ILE A 74 1.38 -8.64 -9.53
C ILE A 74 1.69 -9.48 -10.76
N ALA A 75 1.07 -10.66 -10.88
CA ALA A 75 1.15 -11.47 -12.08
C ALA A 75 0.49 -10.74 -13.27
N SER A 76 0.88 -11.10 -14.49
CA SER A 76 0.21 -10.59 -15.70
C SER A 76 -1.27 -10.96 -15.69
N GLY A 77 -2.15 -9.97 -15.78
CA GLY A 77 -3.60 -10.14 -15.67
C GLY A 77 -4.11 -10.42 -14.25
N GLY A 78 -3.24 -10.35 -13.22
CA GLY A 78 -3.62 -10.52 -11.82
C GLY A 78 -4.46 -9.37 -11.28
N LEU A 79 -5.11 -9.62 -10.14
CA LEU A 79 -5.95 -8.64 -9.46
C LEU A 79 -5.09 -7.56 -8.79
N THR A 80 -5.63 -6.36 -8.66
CA THR A 80 -5.04 -5.32 -7.84
C THR A 80 -5.12 -5.69 -6.36
N ARG A 81 -4.12 -5.23 -5.60
CA ARG A 81 -4.06 -5.47 -4.16
C ARG A 81 -4.71 -4.35 -3.37
N ARG A 82 -5.01 -4.65 -2.13
CA ARG A 82 -5.52 -3.72 -1.12
C ARG A 82 -4.76 -3.91 0.19
N ILE A 83 -4.73 -2.85 0.98
CA ILE A 83 -4.27 -2.91 2.36
C ILE A 83 -5.47 -2.73 3.26
N THR A 84 -5.64 -3.66 4.20
CA THR A 84 -6.67 -3.63 5.23
C THR A 84 -6.06 -3.35 6.59
N ALA A 85 -6.89 -2.85 7.51
CA ALA A 85 -6.51 -2.69 8.91
C ALA A 85 -7.62 -3.22 9.82
N SER A 86 -7.24 -3.82 10.95
CA SER A 86 -8.13 -4.26 12.03
C SER A 86 -7.47 -4.03 13.38
N VAL A 87 -8.25 -4.10 14.45
CA VAL A 87 -7.75 -4.04 15.83
C VAL A 87 -7.99 -5.37 16.54
N ASN A 88 -7.12 -5.70 17.50
CA ASN A 88 -7.29 -6.90 18.31
C ASN A 88 -8.51 -6.85 19.23
N GLN A 89 -8.96 -5.65 19.60
CA GLN A 89 -10.16 -5.42 20.44
C GLN A 89 -10.74 -4.03 20.21
N VAL A 90 -12.04 -3.88 20.42
CA VAL A 90 -12.71 -2.57 20.44
C VAL A 90 -12.87 -2.10 21.87
N ILE A 91 -12.86 -0.79 22.06
CA ILE A 91 -13.12 -0.14 23.36
C ILE A 91 -14.54 0.42 23.35
N PRO A 92 -15.43 -0.06 24.23
CA PRO A 92 -16.78 0.48 24.30
C PRO A 92 -16.78 2.01 24.51
N GLY A 93 -17.59 2.72 23.76
CA GLY A 93 -17.68 4.18 23.80
C GLY A 93 -16.58 4.94 23.04
N VAL A 94 -15.57 4.23 22.47
CA VAL A 94 -14.46 4.85 21.73
C VAL A 94 -14.37 4.29 20.32
N SER A 95 -14.28 5.18 19.34
CA SER A 95 -13.90 4.82 17.96
C SER A 95 -12.41 4.99 17.77
N ILE A 96 -11.74 3.96 17.27
CA ILE A 96 -10.36 3.99 16.80
C ILE A 96 -10.43 4.15 15.29
N ARG A 97 -9.81 5.19 14.75
CA ARG A 97 -9.92 5.54 13.34
C ARG A 97 -8.56 5.63 12.69
N VAL A 98 -8.48 5.22 11.45
CA VAL A 98 -7.27 5.36 10.61
C VAL A 98 -7.64 5.99 9.27
N GLN A 99 -6.77 6.86 8.78
CA GLN A 99 -6.82 7.40 7.42
C GLN A 99 -5.44 7.33 6.81
N ALA A 100 -5.33 6.72 5.64
CA ALA A 100 -4.12 6.80 4.83
C ALA A 100 -4.17 8.08 3.97
N ALA A 101 -3.10 8.84 3.95
CA ALA A 101 -2.95 9.96 3.01
C ALA A 101 -2.66 9.44 1.60
N THR A 102 -2.73 10.30 0.59
CA THR A 102 -2.18 9.99 -0.74
C THR A 102 -0.69 9.65 -0.60
N ALA A 103 -0.23 8.67 -1.38
CA ALA A 103 1.17 8.26 -1.38
C ALA A 103 2.09 9.43 -1.74
N SER A 104 3.24 9.50 -1.08
CA SER A 104 4.28 10.50 -1.30
C SER A 104 5.68 9.90 -1.14
N GLY A 105 6.71 10.66 -1.48
CA GLY A 105 8.11 10.24 -1.38
C GLY A 105 8.63 9.58 -2.65
N ALA A 106 9.59 8.67 -2.53
CA ALA A 106 10.37 8.10 -3.63
C ALA A 106 9.68 6.96 -4.41
N GLY A 107 8.41 6.67 -4.11
CA GLY A 107 7.68 5.56 -4.70
C GLY A 107 7.34 5.73 -6.18
N GLY A 108 6.92 4.62 -6.80
CA GLY A 108 6.50 4.58 -8.20
C GLY A 108 5.54 3.44 -8.50
N GLY A 109 4.95 3.49 -9.69
CA GLY A 109 3.95 2.53 -10.13
C GLY A 109 2.52 2.89 -9.73
N VAL A 110 1.64 1.89 -9.63
CA VAL A 110 0.22 2.08 -9.25
C VAL A 110 0.07 1.93 -7.74
N LEU A 111 0.26 3.04 -7.02
CA LEU A 111 0.32 3.07 -5.56
C LEU A 111 -1.04 2.92 -4.85
N GLY A 112 -2.14 2.81 -5.60
CA GLY A 112 -3.48 2.69 -5.01
C GLY A 112 -4.04 4.00 -4.47
N THR A 113 -5.23 3.90 -3.90
CA THR A 113 -6.02 5.05 -3.43
C THR A 113 -6.49 4.81 -2.00
N SER A 114 -6.43 5.85 -1.17
CA SER A 114 -6.96 5.83 0.20
C SER A 114 -8.47 5.61 0.19
N SER A 115 -8.95 4.79 1.11
CA SER A 115 -10.39 4.60 1.39
C SER A 115 -10.99 5.73 2.24
N GLY A 116 -10.21 6.79 2.55
CA GLY A 116 -10.62 7.85 3.46
C GLY A 116 -10.50 7.48 4.93
N LEU A 117 -11.31 8.12 5.77
CA LEU A 117 -11.34 7.84 7.21
C LEU A 117 -12.10 6.55 7.50
N VAL A 118 -11.44 5.57 8.06
CA VAL A 118 -11.99 4.25 8.39
C VAL A 118 -12.03 4.07 9.91
N THR A 119 -13.18 3.67 10.44
CA THR A 119 -13.31 3.23 11.84
C THR A 119 -12.93 1.77 11.92
N LEU A 120 -11.94 1.45 12.75
CA LEU A 120 -11.42 0.10 12.93
C LEU A 120 -12.30 -0.74 13.85
N SER A 121 -12.41 -2.00 13.52
CA SER A 121 -13.03 -3.05 14.33
C SER A 121 -12.14 -4.28 14.34
N THR A 122 -12.58 -5.37 14.96
CA THR A 122 -11.90 -6.68 14.88
C THR A 122 -12.01 -7.33 13.49
N THR A 123 -12.92 -6.82 12.64
CA THR A 123 -13.01 -7.20 11.23
C THR A 123 -12.15 -6.26 10.39
N ALA A 124 -11.32 -6.82 9.52
CA ALA A 124 -10.44 -6.05 8.66
C ALA A 124 -11.24 -5.19 7.66
N ALA A 125 -10.89 -3.91 7.57
CA ALA A 125 -11.48 -2.94 6.66
C ALA A 125 -10.42 -2.36 5.71
N ASN A 126 -10.79 -2.10 4.45
CA ASN A 126 -9.89 -1.53 3.46
C ASN A 126 -9.48 -0.10 3.86
N ILE A 127 -8.18 0.19 3.83
CA ILE A 127 -7.62 1.54 4.02
C ILE A 127 -6.93 2.08 2.76
N ILE A 128 -6.44 1.19 1.89
CA ILE A 128 -5.89 1.51 0.58
C ILE A 128 -6.35 0.42 -0.39
N THR A 129 -6.78 0.80 -1.60
CA THR A 129 -7.27 -0.11 -2.63
C THR A 129 -6.64 0.19 -3.98
N GLY A 130 -6.70 -0.76 -4.92
CA GLY A 130 -6.25 -0.56 -6.30
C GLY A 130 -4.74 -0.51 -6.45
N ILE A 131 -3.98 -1.20 -5.61
CA ILE A 131 -2.53 -1.29 -5.71
C ILE A 131 -2.16 -2.25 -6.84
N GLY A 132 -1.43 -1.76 -7.84
CA GLY A 132 -0.89 -2.56 -8.94
C GLY A 132 0.57 -2.97 -8.71
N GLY A 133 1.34 -3.03 -9.79
CA GLY A 133 2.80 -3.07 -9.71
C GLY A 133 3.31 -1.74 -9.16
N ALA A 134 3.91 -1.75 -7.96
CA ALA A 134 4.28 -0.54 -7.24
C ALA A 134 5.35 -0.79 -6.17
N PHE A 135 6.06 0.26 -5.81
CA PHE A 135 6.90 0.32 -4.61
C PHE A 135 6.78 1.73 -4.02
N THR A 136 6.78 1.84 -2.70
CA THR A 136 6.60 3.14 -2.01
C THR A 136 7.90 3.87 -1.68
N GLY A 137 9.04 3.22 -1.79
CA GLY A 137 10.26 3.59 -1.07
C GLY A 137 10.21 3.04 0.36
N THR A 138 11.31 3.18 1.10
CA THR A 138 11.48 2.66 2.46
C THR A 138 11.55 3.79 3.48
N GLY A 139 11.12 3.50 4.71
CA GLY A 139 11.22 4.41 5.85
C GLY A 139 10.12 5.47 5.92
N ALA A 140 10.21 6.29 6.95
CA ALA A 140 9.31 7.43 7.14
C ALA A 140 9.40 8.41 5.96
N ASN A 141 8.30 9.14 5.70
CA ASN A 141 8.12 10.07 4.59
C ASN A 141 8.04 9.42 3.20
N ASN A 142 7.93 8.08 3.12
CA ASN A 142 7.65 7.35 1.89
C ASN A 142 6.35 6.55 2.03
N GLY A 143 5.61 6.41 0.92
CA GLY A 143 4.33 5.70 0.89
C GLY A 143 3.17 6.52 1.44
N HIS A 144 2.26 5.89 2.15
CA HIS A 144 1.05 6.54 2.67
C HIS A 144 1.22 6.88 4.15
N ARG A 145 1.20 8.18 4.48
CA ARG A 145 1.17 8.60 5.88
C ARG A 145 -0.16 8.21 6.52
N LEU A 146 -0.10 7.61 7.70
CA LEU A 146 -1.27 7.25 8.48
C LEU A 146 -1.61 8.35 9.48
N THR A 147 -2.88 8.72 9.53
CA THR A 147 -3.47 9.51 10.62
C THR A 147 -4.29 8.58 11.47
N ILE A 148 -3.85 8.33 12.72
CA ILE A 148 -4.52 7.45 13.68
C ILE A 148 -5.10 8.31 14.79
N SER A 149 -6.42 8.21 15.00
CA SER A 149 -7.16 9.08 15.92
C SER A 149 -8.14 8.29 16.77
N LEU A 150 -8.45 8.84 17.94
CA LEU A 150 -9.52 8.37 18.83
C LEU A 150 -10.67 9.38 18.84
N ALA A 151 -11.89 8.90 18.98
CA ALA A 151 -13.05 9.73 19.20
C ALA A 151 -14.02 9.04 20.16
N VAL A 152 -14.69 9.81 21.02
CA VAL A 152 -15.83 9.30 21.78
C VAL A 152 -17.00 9.12 20.81
N ASN A 153 -17.58 7.91 20.77
CA ASN A 153 -18.76 7.63 19.96
C ASN A 153 -20.05 7.50 20.81
N THR A 154 -19.94 6.93 22.02
CA THR A 154 -21.08 6.77 22.92
C THR A 154 -20.62 6.98 24.37
N TYR A 155 -20.90 8.12 24.92
CA TYR A 155 -20.43 8.53 26.26
C TYR A 155 -20.91 7.58 27.37
N ALA A 156 -22.12 7.05 27.25
CA ALA A 156 -22.72 6.13 28.22
C ALA A 156 -21.95 4.78 28.33
N ASN A 157 -21.16 4.42 27.30
CA ASN A 157 -20.38 3.17 27.27
C ASN A 157 -18.95 3.36 27.74
N LEU A 158 -18.54 4.58 28.09
CA LEU A 158 -17.17 4.83 28.55
C LEU A 158 -16.94 4.20 29.92
N SER A 159 -15.82 3.56 30.08
CA SER A 159 -15.32 3.05 31.35
C SER A 159 -13.84 3.41 31.51
N ALA A 160 -13.47 3.79 32.76
CA ALA A 160 -12.07 4.12 33.05
C ALA A 160 -11.13 2.93 32.72
N ARG A 161 -10.03 3.25 32.06
CA ARG A 161 -9.01 2.27 31.65
C ARG A 161 -7.64 2.90 31.78
N THR A 162 -6.65 2.07 32.08
CA THR A 162 -5.24 2.48 32.17
C THR A 162 -4.41 1.56 31.32
N ASN A 163 -3.57 2.14 30.45
CA ASN A 163 -2.58 1.43 29.62
C ASN A 163 -3.14 0.20 28.89
N THR A 164 -4.36 0.34 28.31
CA THR A 164 -4.97 -0.75 27.54
C THR A 164 -4.28 -0.87 26.18
N PRO A 165 -3.54 -1.96 25.90
CA PRO A 165 -2.87 -2.11 24.63
C PRO A 165 -3.87 -2.42 23.51
N ILE A 166 -3.78 -1.66 22.42
CA ILE A 166 -4.51 -1.90 21.18
C ILE A 166 -3.48 -2.18 20.08
N VAL A 167 -3.61 -3.35 19.48
CA VAL A 167 -2.77 -3.74 18.33
C VAL A 167 -3.55 -3.48 17.07
N ILE A 168 -3.01 -2.67 16.17
CA ILE A 168 -3.53 -2.48 14.83
C ILE A 168 -2.76 -3.41 13.89
N THR A 169 -3.46 -4.32 13.25
CA THR A 169 -2.89 -5.25 12.26
C THR A 169 -3.17 -4.74 10.87
N TYR A 170 -2.14 -4.59 10.08
CA TYR A 170 -2.21 -4.22 8.67
C TYR A 170 -1.91 -5.44 7.80
N THR A 171 -2.67 -5.62 6.73
CA THR A 171 -2.49 -6.77 5.83
C THR A 171 -2.64 -6.32 4.39
N ILE A 172 -1.72 -6.77 3.52
CA ILE A 172 -1.82 -6.57 2.06
C ILE A 172 -2.27 -7.87 1.40
N THR A 173 -3.35 -7.81 0.62
CA THR A 173 -3.96 -8.96 -0.10
C THR A 173 -4.47 -8.53 -1.48
N GLU A 174 -4.79 -9.50 -2.30
CA GLU A 174 -5.58 -9.35 -3.53
C GLU A 174 -7.07 -9.20 -3.24
#